data_348db552b163d395fe721beea9b122ef
#
_entry.id   348db552b163d395fe721beea9b122ef
#
_cell.length_a   1.000
_cell.length_b   1.000
_cell.length_c   1.000
_cell.angle_alpha   90.00
_cell.angle_beta   90.00
_cell.angle_gamma   90.00
#
_symmetry.space_group_name_H-M   'P 1'
#
loop_
_entity.id
_entity.type
_entity.pdbx_description
1 polymer ?
#
loop_
_entity_poly.entity_id
_entity_poly.type
_entity_poly.pdbx_seq_one_letter_code
_entity_poly.pdbx_strand_id
1 'polypeptide(L)'
;MNKMYQFSKLFKALSDPTRLEIIVYLSIRPHCVCELVNLIGSSQPTVSRHLQVLTEAGITSYQKSKAFIIYKLSPKDDFVAKVIKELLEEMKKQSLYTSLSAKTTLESDFVKTNR
;
A
#
# COMPACT_ATOMS: atom_id res chain seq x y z
N MET A 1 -11.93 -16.06 -15.51
CA MET A 1 -12.32 -16.10 -14.09
C MET A 1 -13.63 -15.37 -13.92
N ASN A 2 -14.51 -15.89 -13.04
CA ASN A 2 -15.77 -15.19 -12.83
C ASN A 2 -15.61 -14.01 -11.86
N LYS A 3 -16.59 -13.12 -11.88
CA LYS A 3 -16.55 -11.90 -11.07
C LYS A 3 -16.57 -12.17 -9.58
N MET A 4 -17.23 -13.23 -9.13
CA MET A 4 -17.29 -13.58 -7.70
C MET A 4 -15.89 -13.85 -7.16
N TYR A 5 -15.07 -14.57 -7.93
CA TYR A 5 -13.69 -14.83 -7.53
C TYR A 5 -12.89 -13.53 -7.42
N GLN A 6 -13.06 -12.63 -8.39
CA GLN A 6 -12.35 -11.35 -8.39
C GLN A 6 -12.76 -10.46 -7.21
N PHE A 7 -14.05 -10.40 -6.91
CA PHE A 7 -14.53 -9.67 -5.73
C PHE A 7 -13.95 -10.26 -4.45
N SER A 8 -13.98 -11.57 -4.32
CA SER A 8 -13.44 -12.26 -3.16
C SER A 8 -11.95 -11.95 -2.98
N LYS A 9 -11.20 -11.97 -4.06
CA LYS A 9 -9.77 -11.67 -4.05
C LYS A 9 -9.49 -10.25 -3.58
N LEU A 10 -10.29 -9.29 -4.06
CA LEU A 10 -10.19 -7.89 -3.64
C LEU A 10 -10.42 -7.74 -2.14
N PHE A 11 -11.52 -8.28 -1.64
CA PHE A 11 -11.85 -8.10 -0.22
C PHE A 11 -10.95 -8.90 0.70
N LYS A 12 -10.42 -10.02 0.26
CA LYS A 12 -9.38 -10.74 0.99
C LYS A 12 -8.13 -9.89 1.15
N ALA A 13 -7.71 -9.23 0.07
CA ALA A 13 -6.54 -8.35 0.12
C ALA A 13 -6.73 -7.22 1.12
N LEU A 14 -7.96 -6.73 1.28
CA LEU A 14 -8.29 -5.64 2.19
C LEU A 14 -8.52 -6.10 3.64
N SER A 15 -8.56 -7.39 3.92
CA SER A 15 -8.92 -7.93 5.23
C SER A 15 -7.72 -8.18 6.14
N ASP A 16 -6.66 -7.40 5.99
CA ASP A 16 -5.46 -7.53 6.81
C ASP A 16 -4.99 -6.14 7.26
N PRO A 17 -4.72 -5.94 8.57
CA PRO A 17 -4.33 -4.62 9.07
C PRO A 17 -3.06 -4.07 8.44
N THR A 18 -2.06 -4.93 8.21
CA THR A 18 -0.80 -4.48 7.60
C THR A 18 -1.02 -4.02 6.16
N ARG A 19 -1.85 -4.73 5.42
CA ARG A 19 -2.15 -4.33 4.04
C ARG A 19 -2.94 -3.02 3.98
N LEU A 20 -3.85 -2.80 4.95
CA LEU A 20 -4.53 -1.51 5.05
C LEU A 20 -3.54 -0.38 5.34
N GLU A 21 -2.57 -0.63 6.21
CA GLU A 21 -1.52 0.34 6.52
C GLU A 21 -0.70 0.67 5.27
N ILE A 22 -0.32 -0.33 4.49
CA ILE A 22 0.41 -0.14 3.23
C ILE A 22 -0.40 0.75 2.28
N ILE A 23 -1.70 0.51 2.18
CA ILE A 23 -2.57 1.32 1.31
C ILE A 23 -2.53 2.78 1.74
N VAL A 24 -2.56 3.06 3.04
CA VAL A 24 -2.46 4.43 3.54
C VAL A 24 -1.14 5.06 3.09
N TYR A 25 -0.02 4.38 3.29
CA TYR A 25 1.28 4.91 2.89
C TYR A 25 1.33 5.20 1.39
N LEU A 26 0.84 4.26 0.58
CA LEU A 26 0.86 4.41 -0.88
C LEU A 26 -0.14 5.45 -1.37
N SER A 27 -1.16 5.76 -0.58
CA SER A 27 -2.10 6.85 -0.93
C SER A 27 -1.44 8.22 -0.84
N ILE A 28 -0.37 8.33 -0.07
CA ILE A 28 0.34 9.59 0.13
C ILE A 28 1.39 9.78 -0.97
N ARG A 29 2.16 8.74 -1.27
CA ARG A 29 3.11 8.75 -2.38
C ARG A 29 3.59 7.32 -2.67
N PRO A 30 4.21 7.08 -3.83
CA PRO A 30 4.89 5.79 -4.08
C PRO A 30 6.02 5.57 -3.09
N HIS A 31 6.31 4.30 -2.81
CA HIS A 31 7.37 3.90 -1.89
C HIS A 31 8.15 2.72 -2.45
N CYS A 32 9.46 2.71 -2.22
CA CYS A 32 10.21 1.48 -2.45
C CYS A 32 9.89 0.47 -1.34
N VAL A 33 10.16 -0.82 -1.62
CA VAL A 33 9.96 -1.88 -0.62
C VAL A 33 10.77 -1.58 0.65
N CYS A 34 11.98 -1.04 0.50
CA CYS A 34 12.83 -0.71 1.64
C CYS A 34 12.20 0.32 2.58
N GLU A 35 11.49 1.31 2.05
CA GLU A 35 10.78 2.28 2.88
C GLU A 35 9.61 1.63 3.62
N LEU A 36 8.88 0.76 2.94
CA LEU A 36 7.75 0.06 3.56
C LEU A 36 8.21 -0.90 4.66
N VAL A 37 9.32 -1.57 4.47
CA VAL A 37 9.91 -2.43 5.50
C VAL A 37 10.18 -1.62 6.77
N ASN A 38 10.76 -0.43 6.62
CA ASN A 38 11.02 0.47 7.73
C ASN A 38 9.74 0.96 8.40
N LEU A 39 8.77 1.39 7.60
CA LEU A 39 7.51 1.94 8.11
C LEU A 39 6.69 0.89 8.86
N ILE A 40 6.64 -0.33 8.33
CA ILE A 40 5.83 -1.42 8.89
C ILE A 40 6.53 -2.08 10.07
N GLY A 41 7.86 -2.19 10.00
CA GLY A 41 8.62 -2.88 11.04
C GLY A 41 8.61 -4.39 10.91
N SER A 42 8.30 -4.92 9.73
CA SER A 42 8.32 -6.34 9.42
C SER A 42 9.46 -6.66 8.48
N SER A 43 9.79 -7.95 8.34
CA SER A 43 10.86 -8.38 7.44
C SER A 43 10.51 -8.09 5.99
N GLN A 44 11.53 -7.97 5.15
CA GLN A 44 11.35 -7.71 3.73
C GLN A 44 10.51 -8.80 3.04
N PRO A 45 10.73 -10.11 3.29
CA PRO A 45 9.86 -11.14 2.69
C PRO A 45 8.39 -11.00 3.08
N THR A 46 8.11 -10.63 4.33
CA THR A 46 6.74 -10.43 4.79
C THR A 46 6.06 -9.26 4.08
N VAL A 47 6.76 -8.13 4.00
CA VAL A 47 6.24 -6.94 3.30
C VAL A 47 6.04 -7.25 1.82
N SER A 48 6.99 -7.91 1.18
CA SER A 48 6.88 -8.30 -0.23
C SER A 48 5.67 -9.19 -0.49
N ARG A 49 5.36 -10.11 0.43
CA ARG A 49 4.18 -10.97 0.31
C ARG A 49 2.89 -10.15 0.37
N HIS A 50 2.80 -9.19 1.29
CA HIS A 50 1.64 -8.30 1.37
C HIS A 50 1.47 -7.50 0.09
N LEU A 51 2.57 -6.98 -0.45
CA LEU A 51 2.55 -6.22 -1.69
C LEU A 51 2.11 -7.09 -2.88
N GLN A 52 2.55 -8.35 -2.91
CA GLN A 52 2.14 -9.28 -3.94
C GLN A 52 0.62 -9.53 -3.91
N VAL A 53 0.07 -9.71 -2.71
CA VAL A 53 -1.38 -9.90 -2.54
C VAL A 53 -2.14 -8.68 -3.06
N LEU A 54 -1.67 -7.47 -2.72
CA LEU A 54 -2.30 -6.23 -3.18
C LEU A 54 -2.20 -6.07 -4.70
N THR A 55 -1.07 -6.41 -5.27
CA THR A 55 -0.87 -6.32 -6.73
C THR A 55 -1.76 -7.31 -7.46
N GLU A 56 -1.85 -8.54 -6.98
CA GLU A 56 -2.70 -9.56 -7.59
C GLU A 56 -4.19 -9.22 -7.51
N ALA A 57 -4.58 -8.47 -6.48
CA ALA A 57 -5.96 -8.01 -6.33
C ALA A 57 -6.28 -6.78 -7.19
N GLY A 58 -5.29 -6.23 -7.89
CA GLY A 58 -5.49 -5.07 -8.75
C GLY A 58 -5.51 -3.75 -8.01
N ILE A 59 -4.89 -3.67 -6.83
CA ILE A 59 -4.86 -2.46 -6.00
C ILE A 59 -3.58 -1.67 -6.23
N THR A 60 -2.45 -2.36 -6.38
CA THR A 60 -1.14 -1.74 -6.53
C THR A 60 -0.44 -2.22 -7.80
N SER A 61 0.55 -1.45 -8.23
CA SER A 61 1.49 -1.88 -9.26
C SER A 61 2.88 -1.46 -8.83
N TYR A 62 3.89 -1.97 -9.52
CA TYR A 62 5.28 -1.64 -9.18
C TYR A 62 6.09 -1.39 -10.44
N GLN A 63 7.21 -0.71 -10.24
CA GLN A 63 8.15 -0.41 -11.29
C GLN A 63 9.55 -0.58 -10.72
N LYS A 64 10.42 -1.23 -11.49
CA LYS A 64 11.82 -1.38 -11.12
C LYS A 64 12.57 -0.15 -11.56
N SER A 65 13.30 0.47 -10.65
CA SER A 65 14.10 1.66 -10.91
C SER A 65 15.47 1.48 -10.28
N LYS A 66 16.47 1.19 -11.09
CA LYS A 66 17.84 0.87 -10.63
C LYS A 66 17.80 -0.33 -9.68
N ALA A 67 18.23 -0.15 -8.43
CA ALA A 67 18.23 -1.23 -7.44
C ALA A 67 16.93 -1.31 -6.64
N PHE A 68 15.96 -0.42 -6.92
CA PHE A 68 14.75 -0.31 -6.12
C PHE A 68 13.54 -0.84 -6.86
N ILE A 69 12.61 -1.43 -6.09
CA ILE A 69 11.27 -1.77 -6.59
C ILE A 69 10.33 -0.80 -5.91
N ILE A 70 9.65 0.03 -6.72
CA ILE A 70 8.82 1.11 -6.23
C ILE A 70 7.35 0.75 -6.48
N TYR A 71 6.56 0.72 -5.42
CA TYR A 71 5.14 0.42 -5.48
C TYR A 71 4.30 1.69 -5.42
N LYS A 72 3.14 1.66 -6.06
CA LYS A 72 2.18 2.76 -6.01
C LYS A 72 0.75 2.21 -6.05
N LEU A 73 -0.21 2.99 -5.60
CA LEU A 73 -1.62 2.68 -5.81
C LEU A 73 -1.91 2.76 -7.30
N SER A 74 -2.57 1.74 -7.82
CA SER A 74 -2.87 1.63 -9.24
C SER A 74 -4.12 0.76 -9.42
N PRO A 75 -5.31 1.27 -9.03
CA PRO A 75 -6.54 0.47 -9.15
C PRO A 75 -6.75 0.02 -10.58
N LYS A 76 -7.04 -1.27 -10.76
CA LYS A 76 -7.13 -1.87 -12.09
C LYS A 76 -8.37 -1.44 -12.87
N ASP A 77 -9.42 -0.98 -12.18
CA ASP A 77 -10.67 -0.54 -12.80
C ASP A 77 -11.42 0.43 -11.89
N ASP A 78 -12.54 0.95 -12.39
CA ASP A 78 -13.33 1.96 -11.67
C ASP A 78 -13.88 1.43 -10.35
N PHE A 79 -14.27 0.17 -10.29
CA PHE A 79 -14.82 -0.39 -9.06
C PHE A 79 -13.76 -0.44 -7.96
N VAL A 80 -12.58 -0.96 -8.29
CA VAL A 80 -11.46 -1.00 -7.31
C VAL A 80 -11.10 0.41 -6.87
N ALA A 81 -11.05 1.36 -7.82
CA ALA A 81 -10.76 2.76 -7.50
C ALA A 81 -11.78 3.33 -6.50
N LYS A 82 -13.07 3.06 -6.71
CA LYS A 82 -14.13 3.53 -5.80
C LYS A 82 -14.02 2.92 -4.42
N VAL A 83 -13.75 1.61 -4.34
CA VAL A 83 -13.61 0.93 -3.06
C VAL A 83 -12.44 1.53 -2.27
N ILE A 84 -11.29 1.70 -2.93
CA ILE A 84 -10.11 2.25 -2.26
C ILE A 84 -10.35 3.70 -1.83
N LYS A 85 -10.98 4.50 -2.68
CA LYS A 85 -11.30 5.89 -2.35
C LYS A 85 -12.20 5.98 -1.13
N GLU A 86 -13.29 5.21 -1.09
CA GLU A 86 -14.22 5.21 0.05
C GLU A 86 -13.52 4.74 1.33
N LEU A 87 -12.70 3.70 1.22
CA LEU A 87 -11.95 3.19 2.36
C LEU A 87 -11.03 4.28 2.91
N LEU A 88 -10.26 4.95 2.05
CA LEU A 88 -9.34 5.99 2.48
C LEU A 88 -10.06 7.18 3.09
N GLU A 89 -11.21 7.58 2.54
CA GLU A 89 -12.00 8.68 3.10
C GLU A 89 -12.48 8.35 4.51
N GLU A 90 -12.91 7.11 4.77
CA GLU A 90 -13.26 6.68 6.11
C GLU A 90 -12.05 6.65 7.04
N MET A 91 -10.92 6.13 6.54
CA MET A 91 -9.70 6.06 7.35
C MET A 91 -9.17 7.43 7.75
N LYS A 92 -9.32 8.43 6.87
CA LYS A 92 -8.87 9.80 7.16
C LYS A 92 -9.56 10.42 8.37
N LYS A 93 -10.74 9.93 8.72
CA LYS A 93 -11.48 10.40 9.90
C LYS A 93 -10.89 9.87 11.21
N GLN A 94 -9.96 8.92 11.15
CA GLN A 94 -9.39 8.27 12.32
C GLN A 94 -8.05 8.89 12.70
N SER A 95 -7.78 8.98 13.99
CA SER A 95 -6.49 9.48 14.48
C SER A 95 -5.32 8.62 13.99
N LEU A 96 -5.56 7.34 13.77
CA LEU A 96 -4.55 6.42 13.24
C LEU A 96 -4.01 6.89 11.89
N TYR A 97 -4.88 7.39 11.00
CA TYR A 97 -4.43 7.90 9.70
C TYR A 97 -3.42 9.04 9.87
N THR A 98 -3.70 9.96 10.78
CA THR A 98 -2.79 11.08 11.05
C THR A 98 -1.42 10.58 11.49
N SER A 99 -1.38 9.57 12.36
CA SER A 99 -0.13 8.98 12.83
C SER A 99 0.65 8.33 11.69
N LEU A 100 -0.03 7.58 10.83
CA LEU A 100 0.61 6.91 9.70
C LEU A 100 1.13 7.93 8.68
N SER A 101 0.38 9.00 8.43
CA SER A 101 0.82 10.07 7.53
C SER A 101 2.11 10.72 8.02
N ALA A 102 2.20 10.99 9.32
CA ALA A 102 3.40 11.56 9.93
C ALA A 102 4.60 10.63 9.76
N LYS A 103 4.43 9.32 9.94
CA LYS A 103 5.49 8.35 9.74
C LYS A 103 6.03 8.39 8.30
N THR A 104 5.13 8.49 7.33
CA THR A 104 5.50 8.58 5.92
C THR A 104 6.39 9.80 5.65
N THR A 105 6.06 10.93 6.24
CA THR A 105 6.86 12.16 6.09
C THR A 105 8.26 11.98 6.68
N LEU A 106 8.36 11.41 7.87
CA LEU A 106 9.64 11.17 8.53
C LEU A 106 10.51 10.20 7.72
N GLU A 107 9.91 9.14 7.17
CA GLU A 107 10.63 8.18 6.34
C GLU A 107 11.17 8.84 5.08
N SER A 108 10.41 9.74 4.47
CA SER A 108 10.84 10.48 3.29
C SER A 108 12.11 11.29 3.59
N ASP A 109 12.13 11.97 4.72
CA ASP A 109 13.29 12.76 5.15
C ASP A 109 14.49 11.86 5.41
N PHE A 110 14.29 10.73 6.08
CA PHE A 110 15.34 9.76 6.34
C PHE A 110 15.99 9.27 5.05
N VAL A 111 15.18 8.89 4.08
CA VAL A 111 15.67 8.38 2.79
C VAL A 111 16.46 9.45 2.04
N LYS A 112 16.00 10.69 2.04
CA LYS A 112 16.71 11.80 1.41
C LYS A 112 18.09 12.03 2.04
N THR A 113 18.16 11.91 3.36
CA THR A 113 19.41 12.14 4.10
C THR A 113 20.43 11.03 3.85
N ASN A 114 19.97 9.80 3.66
CA ASN A 114 20.84 8.61 3.61
C ASN A 114 21.08 8.06 2.21
N ARG A 115 20.65 8.75 1.17
CA ARG A 115 20.91 8.33 -0.22
C ARG A 115 22.27 8.74 -0.72
#